data_83b381b1b3fec71383ce501c705acd06
#
_entry.id   83b381b1b3fec71383ce501c705acd06
#
_cell.length_a   1.000
_cell.length_b   1.000
_cell.length_c   1.000
_cell.angle_alpha   90.00
_cell.angle_beta   90.00
_cell.angle_gamma   90.00
#
_symmetry.space_group_name_H-M   'P 1'
#
loop_
_entity.id
_entity.type
_entity.pdbx_description
1 polymer ?
#
loop_
_entity_poly.entity_id
_entity_poly.type
_entity_poly.pdbx_seq_one_letter_code
_entity_poly.pdbx_strand_id
1 'polypeptide(L)'
;MSSSTQFRNPDGPPALDSAEYTAAFNEVKAIGSATGSTRTEDQSNIARFWVGPTGTSTPPGHWNRIAQTVAEAQGNTLEENARLFALLGIAQADATISCWENKYHYDHWRPVTAIRAAETDGNPDTAADENWSTFITTPNHPSYSSGHSTTSGASGAVLADLFGDNITFTSSTEGFVVPDRTFTSFSQASQEAADSRLYAGIHWRYDNEDGLALGRALGNYVFATQLRPIPEPGTWILLVLGLVGCVVGRRSCRDISWKPLFPFLGFRLF
;
A
#
# COMPACT_ATOMS: atom_id res chain seq x y z
N MET A 1 -2.92 -9.11 -6.72
CA MET A 1 -3.46 -10.33 -6.05
C MET A 1 -4.22 -11.21 -7.04
N SER A 2 -4.49 -12.50 -6.70
CA SER A 2 -5.21 -13.43 -7.57
C SER A 2 -6.73 -13.45 -7.32
N SER A 3 -7.18 -13.07 -6.14
CA SER A 3 -8.59 -12.90 -5.78
C SER A 3 -8.73 -11.87 -4.66
N SER A 4 -9.93 -11.28 -4.51
CA SER A 4 -10.25 -10.34 -3.42
C SER A 4 -10.14 -10.98 -2.02
N THR A 5 -10.24 -12.31 -1.94
CA THR A 5 -10.20 -13.09 -0.69
C THR A 5 -8.81 -13.60 -0.32
N GLN A 6 -7.82 -13.40 -1.18
CA GLN A 6 -6.47 -13.97 -0.99
C GLN A 6 -5.82 -13.59 0.34
N PHE A 7 -6.10 -12.38 0.81
CA PHE A 7 -5.53 -11.82 2.03
C PHE A 7 -6.59 -11.59 3.13
N ARG A 8 -7.77 -12.16 3.00
CA ARG A 8 -8.80 -12.08 4.04
C ARG A 8 -8.24 -12.67 5.35
N ASN A 9 -8.40 -11.95 6.46
CA ASN A 9 -8.13 -12.52 7.77
C ASN A 9 -9.17 -13.62 8.06
N PRO A 10 -8.77 -14.88 8.23
CA PRO A 10 -9.74 -15.97 8.42
C PRO A 10 -10.47 -15.89 9.76
N ASP A 11 -9.86 -15.28 10.78
CA ASP A 11 -10.41 -15.20 12.14
C ASP A 11 -11.46 -14.09 12.26
N GLY A 12 -11.35 -13.04 11.43
CA GLY A 12 -12.26 -11.89 11.45
C GLY A 12 -12.14 -11.04 12.72
N PRO A 13 -13.13 -10.15 12.98
CA PRO A 13 -13.18 -9.36 14.20
C PRO A 13 -13.46 -10.23 15.42
N PRO A 14 -13.02 -9.83 16.64
CA PRO A 14 -13.28 -10.57 17.86
C PRO A 14 -14.79 -10.66 18.16
N ALA A 15 -15.21 -11.74 18.84
CA ALA A 15 -16.59 -11.90 19.27
C ALA A 15 -16.99 -10.80 20.28
N LEU A 16 -18.27 -10.37 20.20
CA LEU A 16 -18.76 -9.23 21.00
C LEU A 16 -18.69 -9.44 22.52
N ASP A 17 -18.71 -10.70 22.97
CA ASP A 17 -18.57 -11.10 24.39
C ASP A 17 -17.13 -11.38 24.80
N SER A 18 -16.15 -11.14 23.93
CA SER A 18 -14.74 -11.40 24.22
C SER A 18 -14.09 -10.27 25.01
N ALA A 19 -13.04 -10.61 25.78
CA ALA A 19 -12.24 -9.65 26.50
C ALA A 19 -11.51 -8.66 25.55
N GLU A 20 -11.15 -9.11 24.36
CA GLU A 20 -10.51 -8.28 23.32
C GLU A 20 -11.48 -7.20 22.81
N TYR A 21 -12.72 -7.58 22.49
CA TYR A 21 -13.75 -6.61 22.11
C TYR A 21 -14.02 -5.62 23.24
N THR A 22 -14.18 -6.10 24.48
CA THR A 22 -14.39 -5.25 25.66
C THR A 22 -13.28 -4.22 25.83
N ALA A 23 -12.02 -4.64 25.70
CA ALA A 23 -10.87 -3.74 25.80
C ALA A 23 -10.89 -2.66 24.69
N ALA A 24 -11.11 -3.06 23.44
CA ALA A 24 -11.19 -2.15 22.30
C ALA A 24 -12.40 -1.20 22.39
N PHE A 25 -13.54 -1.70 22.90
CA PHE A 25 -14.73 -0.88 23.15
C PHE A 25 -14.46 0.23 24.15
N ASN A 26 -13.91 -0.12 25.33
CA ASN A 26 -13.65 0.85 26.38
C ASN A 26 -12.54 1.84 25.97
N GLU A 27 -11.54 1.39 25.21
CA GLU A 27 -10.49 2.25 24.67
C GLU A 27 -11.05 3.31 23.72
N VAL A 28 -11.77 2.90 22.68
CA VAL A 28 -12.30 3.85 21.69
C VAL A 28 -13.36 4.77 22.29
N LYS A 29 -14.17 4.26 23.24
CA LYS A 29 -15.16 5.05 23.96
C LYS A 29 -14.50 6.20 24.72
N ALA A 30 -13.36 5.94 25.37
CA ALA A 30 -12.62 6.94 26.12
C ALA A 30 -11.85 7.93 25.23
N ILE A 31 -11.10 7.43 24.23
CA ILE A 31 -10.17 8.26 23.46
C ILE A 31 -10.80 8.86 22.19
N GLY A 32 -11.78 8.17 21.59
CA GLY A 32 -12.39 8.54 20.31
C GLY A 32 -13.55 9.53 20.40
N SER A 33 -14.02 9.84 21.61
CA SER A 33 -15.17 10.73 21.84
C SER A 33 -14.95 12.16 21.33
N ALA A 34 -15.99 12.78 20.80
CA ALA A 34 -15.98 14.19 20.42
C ALA A 34 -15.85 15.12 21.62
N THR A 35 -16.42 14.73 22.77
CA THR A 35 -16.43 15.51 24.02
C THR A 35 -16.01 14.66 25.20
N GLY A 36 -15.36 15.25 26.20
CA GLY A 36 -14.92 14.53 27.41
C GLY A 36 -13.88 13.44 27.16
N SER A 37 -13.19 13.49 26.03
CA SER A 37 -12.20 12.50 25.63
C SER A 37 -10.92 12.59 26.45
N THR A 38 -10.28 11.44 26.66
CA THR A 38 -8.92 11.34 27.24
C THR A 38 -7.81 11.63 26.22
N ARG A 39 -8.16 11.89 24.96
CA ARG A 39 -7.23 12.18 23.85
C ARG A 39 -6.42 13.44 24.12
N THR A 40 -5.10 13.38 23.87
CA THR A 40 -4.21 14.54 23.93
C THR A 40 -4.42 15.46 22.72
N GLU A 41 -3.83 16.66 22.78
CA GLU A 41 -3.83 17.59 21.65
C GLU A 41 -3.09 16.99 20.44
N ASP A 42 -1.92 16.35 20.65
CA ASP A 42 -1.18 15.71 19.56
C ASP A 42 -1.99 14.57 18.91
N GLN A 43 -2.66 13.73 19.70
CA GLN A 43 -3.55 12.69 19.18
C GLN A 43 -4.73 13.28 18.38
N SER A 44 -5.21 14.46 18.77
CA SER A 44 -6.23 15.17 17.99
C SER A 44 -5.68 15.70 16.66
N ASN A 45 -4.44 16.17 16.66
CA ASN A 45 -3.74 16.61 15.47
C ASN A 45 -3.42 15.41 14.54
N ILE A 46 -2.99 14.27 15.09
CA ILE A 46 -2.80 13.00 14.36
C ILE A 46 -4.11 12.56 13.67
N ALA A 47 -5.23 12.58 14.40
CA ALA A 47 -6.53 12.22 13.83
C ALA A 47 -6.91 13.11 12.63
N ARG A 48 -6.66 14.42 12.72
CA ARG A 48 -6.93 15.39 11.64
C ARG A 48 -5.92 15.28 10.50
N PHE A 49 -4.66 15.01 10.81
CA PHE A 49 -3.57 14.88 9.83
C PHE A 49 -3.85 13.78 8.80
N TRP A 50 -4.31 12.62 9.26
CA TRP A 50 -4.54 11.44 8.42
C TRP A 50 -5.96 11.31 7.87
N VAL A 51 -6.84 12.28 8.10
CA VAL A 51 -8.26 12.16 7.69
C VAL A 51 -8.44 12.01 6.18
N GLY A 52 -7.72 12.80 5.37
CA GLY A 52 -7.86 12.81 3.91
C GLY A 52 -9.31 13.01 3.44
N PRO A 53 -9.99 14.14 3.78
CA PRO A 53 -11.40 14.34 3.49
C PRO A 53 -11.67 14.50 1.99
N THR A 54 -12.93 14.41 1.59
CA THR A 54 -13.37 14.67 0.20
C THR A 54 -12.88 16.05 -0.27
N GLY A 55 -12.33 16.10 -1.49
CA GLY A 55 -11.76 17.31 -2.07
C GLY A 55 -10.25 17.46 -1.83
N THR A 56 -9.63 16.51 -1.13
CA THR A 56 -8.16 16.40 -0.97
C THR A 56 -7.61 15.25 -1.81
N SER A 57 -6.29 15.03 -1.75
CA SER A 57 -5.64 13.87 -2.38
C SER A 57 -6.11 12.51 -1.81
N THR A 58 -6.86 12.51 -0.70
CA THR A 58 -7.32 11.33 0.02
C THR A 58 -6.17 10.42 0.51
N PRO A 59 -6.40 9.36 1.32
CA PRO A 59 -5.30 8.55 1.84
C PRO A 59 -4.35 7.97 0.80
N PRO A 60 -4.80 7.41 -0.34
CA PRO A 60 -3.87 6.93 -1.37
C PRO A 60 -2.99 8.04 -1.95
N GLY A 61 -3.57 9.22 -2.24
CA GLY A 61 -2.83 10.35 -2.77
C GLY A 61 -1.86 10.96 -1.74
N HIS A 62 -2.19 10.93 -0.45
CA HIS A 62 -1.25 11.34 0.61
C HIS A 62 0.03 10.48 0.58
N TRP A 63 -0.11 9.15 0.46
CA TRP A 63 1.03 8.24 0.31
C TRP A 63 1.79 8.45 -1.00
N ASN A 64 1.11 8.83 -2.10
CA ASN A 64 1.79 9.22 -3.34
C ASN A 64 2.64 10.50 -3.15
N ARG A 65 2.17 11.48 -2.37
CA ARG A 65 2.96 12.68 -2.03
C ARG A 65 4.17 12.35 -1.18
N ILE A 66 4.04 11.45 -0.19
CA ILE A 66 5.18 10.94 0.58
C ILE A 66 6.19 10.28 -0.36
N ALA A 67 5.72 9.42 -1.28
CA ALA A 67 6.57 8.75 -2.27
C ALA A 67 7.30 9.75 -3.18
N GLN A 68 6.64 10.83 -3.63
CA GLN A 68 7.26 11.91 -4.42
C GLN A 68 8.37 12.60 -3.63
N THR A 69 8.09 13.00 -2.39
CA THR A 69 9.09 13.66 -1.52
C THR A 69 10.33 12.80 -1.31
N VAL A 70 10.13 11.51 -1.06
CA VAL A 70 11.24 10.57 -0.83
C VAL A 70 12.00 10.31 -2.14
N ALA A 71 11.31 10.08 -3.25
CA ALA A 71 11.93 9.82 -4.55
C ALA A 71 12.80 10.99 -5.02
N GLU A 72 12.34 12.24 -4.81
CA GLU A 72 13.11 13.45 -5.07
C GLU A 72 14.37 13.50 -4.19
N ALA A 73 14.24 13.23 -2.89
CA ALA A 73 15.36 13.25 -1.95
C ALA A 73 16.39 12.15 -2.24
N GLN A 74 15.95 10.99 -2.77
CA GLN A 74 16.81 9.87 -3.15
C GLN A 74 17.43 10.04 -4.56
N GLY A 75 16.98 11.02 -5.35
CA GLY A 75 17.49 11.28 -6.70
C GLY A 75 17.08 10.21 -7.72
N ASN A 76 15.90 9.65 -7.58
CA ASN A 76 15.37 8.61 -8.47
C ASN A 76 15.39 9.03 -9.94
N THR A 77 15.76 8.12 -10.82
CA THR A 77 15.62 8.24 -12.28
C THR A 77 14.16 8.18 -12.71
N LEU A 78 13.89 8.46 -13.99
CA LEU A 78 12.55 8.35 -14.57
C LEU A 78 12.01 6.90 -14.51
N GLU A 79 12.88 5.92 -14.78
CA GLU A 79 12.54 4.50 -14.76
C GLU A 79 12.22 4.02 -13.34
N GLU A 80 13.01 4.43 -12.35
CA GLU A 80 12.77 4.13 -10.95
C GLU A 80 11.45 4.74 -10.47
N ASN A 81 11.15 5.99 -10.86
CA ASN A 81 9.88 6.62 -10.57
C ASN A 81 8.71 5.91 -11.24
N ALA A 82 8.84 5.53 -12.50
CA ALA A 82 7.80 4.79 -13.20
C ALA A 82 7.48 3.46 -12.49
N ARG A 83 8.51 2.72 -12.05
CA ARG A 83 8.34 1.48 -11.29
C ARG A 83 7.75 1.75 -9.91
N LEU A 84 8.23 2.75 -9.18
CA LEU A 84 7.74 3.14 -7.85
C LEU A 84 6.23 3.40 -7.89
N PHE A 85 5.77 4.34 -8.73
CA PHE A 85 4.37 4.72 -8.75
C PHE A 85 3.45 3.64 -9.32
N ALA A 86 3.95 2.79 -10.22
CA ALA A 86 3.19 1.64 -10.69
C ALA A 86 3.00 0.59 -9.58
N LEU A 87 4.06 0.22 -8.83
CA LEU A 87 3.97 -0.69 -7.69
C LEU A 87 3.06 -0.13 -6.60
N LEU A 88 3.23 1.14 -6.25
CA LEU A 88 2.42 1.81 -5.24
C LEU A 88 0.94 1.83 -5.64
N GLY A 89 0.62 2.18 -6.90
CA GLY A 89 -0.74 2.19 -7.42
C GLY A 89 -1.40 0.81 -7.41
N ILE A 90 -0.66 -0.25 -7.81
CA ILE A 90 -1.15 -1.63 -7.75
C ILE A 90 -1.42 -2.04 -6.30
N ALA A 91 -0.48 -1.78 -5.38
CA ALA A 91 -0.62 -2.14 -3.98
C ALA A 91 -1.81 -1.43 -3.31
N GLN A 92 -2.01 -0.15 -3.57
CA GLN A 92 -3.13 0.63 -3.05
C GLN A 92 -4.49 0.15 -3.61
N ALA A 93 -4.55 -0.19 -4.89
CA ALA A 93 -5.76 -0.73 -5.52
C ALA A 93 -6.12 -2.10 -4.93
N ASP A 94 -5.16 -3.01 -4.86
CA ASP A 94 -5.34 -4.34 -4.28
C ASP A 94 -5.69 -4.26 -2.78
N ALA A 95 -5.05 -3.36 -2.02
CA ALA A 95 -5.36 -3.10 -0.61
C ALA A 95 -6.82 -2.64 -0.43
N THR A 96 -7.28 -1.73 -1.28
CA THR A 96 -8.67 -1.25 -1.26
C THR A 96 -9.64 -2.38 -1.54
N ILE A 97 -9.42 -3.16 -2.60
CA ILE A 97 -10.28 -4.29 -2.97
C ILE A 97 -10.38 -5.31 -1.82
N SER A 98 -9.24 -5.71 -1.24
CA SER A 98 -9.20 -6.68 -0.15
C SER A 98 -9.85 -6.13 1.13
N CYS A 99 -9.62 -4.87 1.47
CA CYS A 99 -10.23 -4.23 2.62
C CYS A 99 -11.75 -4.15 2.48
N TRP A 100 -12.28 -3.74 1.32
CA TRP A 100 -13.74 -3.66 1.10
C TRP A 100 -14.37 -5.04 1.06
N GLU A 101 -13.67 -6.04 0.57
CA GLU A 101 -14.10 -7.43 0.68
C GLU A 101 -14.30 -7.86 2.15
N ASN A 102 -13.31 -7.59 3.02
CA ASN A 102 -13.42 -7.84 4.46
C ASN A 102 -14.60 -7.09 5.08
N LYS A 103 -14.77 -5.80 4.74
CA LYS A 103 -15.84 -4.96 5.29
C LYS A 103 -17.22 -5.56 5.07
N TYR A 104 -17.54 -5.98 3.86
CA TYR A 104 -18.84 -6.52 3.51
C TYR A 104 -18.99 -8.02 3.78
N HIS A 105 -17.87 -8.72 4.00
CA HIS A 105 -17.92 -10.11 4.44
C HIS A 105 -18.26 -10.24 5.92
N TYR A 106 -17.62 -9.40 6.77
CA TYR A 106 -17.80 -9.45 8.22
C TYR A 106 -18.93 -8.55 8.72
N ASP A 107 -19.29 -7.52 7.97
CA ASP A 107 -20.35 -6.54 8.27
C ASP A 107 -20.31 -6.02 9.72
N HIS A 108 -19.07 -5.77 10.21
CA HIS A 108 -18.83 -5.39 11.59
C HIS A 108 -19.21 -3.93 11.85
N TRP A 109 -19.93 -3.68 12.91
CA TRP A 109 -20.44 -2.37 13.25
C TRP A 109 -19.35 -1.37 13.66
N ARG A 110 -19.67 -0.09 13.46
CA ARG A 110 -18.77 1.01 13.83
C ARG A 110 -18.85 1.29 15.34
N PRO A 111 -17.79 1.87 15.95
CA PRO A 111 -17.80 2.25 17.36
C PRO A 111 -19.02 3.07 17.77
N VAL A 112 -19.45 4.04 16.95
CA VAL A 112 -20.60 4.87 17.26
C VAL A 112 -21.90 4.07 17.37
N THR A 113 -22.08 3.06 16.53
CA THR A 113 -23.26 2.17 16.58
C THR A 113 -23.19 1.27 17.79
N ALA A 114 -22.03 0.62 18.00
CA ALA A 114 -21.82 -0.31 19.12
C ALA A 114 -21.95 0.38 20.48
N ILE A 115 -21.31 1.53 20.66
CA ILE A 115 -21.31 2.25 21.95
C ILE A 115 -22.73 2.74 22.29
N ARG A 116 -23.48 3.19 21.31
CA ARG A 116 -24.88 3.63 21.57
C ARG A 116 -25.83 2.48 21.83
N ALA A 117 -25.56 1.30 21.31
CA ALA A 117 -26.41 0.13 21.38
C ALA A 117 -25.81 -1.02 22.22
N ALA A 118 -24.85 -0.74 23.09
CA ALA A 118 -24.12 -1.76 23.84
C ALA A 118 -25.01 -2.70 24.67
N GLU A 119 -26.18 -2.25 25.10
CA GLU A 119 -27.15 -3.12 25.77
C GLU A 119 -27.63 -4.32 24.91
N THR A 120 -27.35 -4.28 23.59
CA THR A 120 -27.77 -5.34 22.66
C THR A 120 -26.63 -6.28 22.25
N ASP A 121 -25.39 -6.03 22.70
CA ASP A 121 -24.22 -6.84 22.32
C ASP A 121 -24.03 -8.12 23.13
N GLY A 122 -24.78 -8.24 24.22
CA GLY A 122 -24.72 -9.40 25.11
C GLY A 122 -23.50 -9.43 26.03
N ASN A 123 -22.71 -8.36 26.07
CA ASN A 123 -21.50 -8.23 26.87
C ASN A 123 -21.74 -7.36 28.12
N PRO A 124 -21.70 -7.94 29.33
CA PRO A 124 -21.96 -7.18 30.56
C PRO A 124 -20.85 -6.17 30.92
N ASP A 125 -19.67 -6.27 30.28
CA ASP A 125 -18.51 -5.41 30.54
C ASP A 125 -18.43 -4.20 29.59
N THR A 126 -19.44 -4.05 28.70
CA THR A 126 -19.63 -2.87 27.87
C THR A 126 -20.85 -2.08 28.35
N ALA A 127 -20.71 -0.77 28.41
CA ALA A 127 -21.79 0.11 28.88
C ALA A 127 -22.21 1.08 27.77
N ALA A 128 -23.50 1.14 27.48
CA ALA A 128 -24.06 2.04 26.49
C ALA A 128 -23.85 3.53 26.85
N ASP A 129 -23.72 4.35 25.83
CA ASP A 129 -23.82 5.79 25.88
C ASP A 129 -24.54 6.28 24.61
N GLU A 130 -25.83 6.52 24.74
CA GLU A 130 -26.69 6.93 23.62
C GLU A 130 -26.27 8.26 22.97
N ASN A 131 -25.59 9.12 23.73
CA ASN A 131 -25.12 10.42 23.28
C ASN A 131 -23.67 10.43 22.75
N TRP A 132 -22.99 9.29 22.85
CA TRP A 132 -21.61 9.20 22.38
C TRP A 132 -21.50 9.55 20.89
N SER A 133 -20.51 10.33 20.54
CA SER A 133 -20.24 10.74 19.17
C SER A 133 -18.73 10.72 18.87
N THR A 134 -18.41 10.44 17.62
CA THR A 134 -17.03 10.36 17.13
C THR A 134 -16.39 11.75 16.96
N PHE A 135 -15.08 11.84 17.16
CA PHE A 135 -14.33 13.07 16.93
C PHE A 135 -14.29 13.47 15.45
N ILE A 136 -14.15 12.50 14.55
CA ILE A 136 -14.23 12.70 13.10
C ILE A 136 -15.47 11.95 12.60
N THR A 137 -16.12 12.49 11.58
CA THR A 137 -17.34 11.89 10.99
C THR A 137 -17.09 10.45 10.58
N THR A 138 -17.96 9.56 11.06
CA THR A 138 -17.91 8.13 10.74
C THR A 138 -18.26 7.89 9.27
N PRO A 139 -17.42 7.16 8.51
CA PRO A 139 -17.76 6.73 7.16
C PRO A 139 -18.97 5.76 7.13
N ASN A 140 -19.79 5.85 6.09
CA ASN A 140 -21.03 5.09 5.94
C ASN A 140 -20.83 3.68 5.33
N HIS A 141 -19.90 2.92 5.88
CA HIS A 141 -19.62 1.52 5.51
C HIS A 141 -19.10 0.75 6.73
N PRO A 142 -19.11 -0.60 6.73
CA PRO A 142 -18.69 -1.43 7.87
C PRO A 142 -17.27 -1.12 8.37
N SER A 143 -17.02 -1.47 9.64
CA SER A 143 -15.78 -1.09 10.34
C SER A 143 -14.58 -1.91 9.91
N TYR A 144 -14.68 -3.23 10.02
CA TYR A 144 -13.57 -4.19 9.89
C TYR A 144 -13.31 -4.56 8.42
N SER A 145 -12.06 -4.51 7.97
CA SER A 145 -10.85 -3.92 8.55
C SER A 145 -10.73 -2.44 8.21
N SER A 146 -9.80 -1.72 8.86
CA SER A 146 -9.59 -0.29 8.64
C SER A 146 -8.99 0.01 7.26
N GLY A 147 -9.69 0.79 6.42
CA GLY A 147 -9.22 1.16 5.09
C GLY A 147 -7.95 2.01 5.10
N HIS A 148 -7.84 2.96 6.03
CA HIS A 148 -6.63 3.75 6.21
C HIS A 148 -5.43 2.88 6.58
N SER A 149 -5.62 1.96 7.55
CA SER A 149 -4.56 1.06 7.99
C SER A 149 -4.10 0.13 6.87
N THR A 150 -5.05 -0.46 6.11
CA THR A 150 -4.73 -1.36 5.00
C THR A 150 -3.98 -0.63 3.88
N THR A 151 -4.45 0.54 3.48
CA THR A 151 -3.78 1.35 2.45
C THR A 151 -2.40 1.82 2.92
N SER A 152 -2.30 2.27 4.18
CA SER A 152 -1.01 2.73 4.74
C SER A 152 -0.02 1.59 4.93
N GLY A 153 -0.49 0.42 5.40
CA GLY A 153 0.34 -0.79 5.49
C GLY A 153 0.90 -1.22 4.14
N ALA A 154 0.07 -1.21 3.09
CA ALA A 154 0.50 -1.58 1.73
C ALA A 154 1.46 -0.55 1.14
N SER A 155 1.16 0.73 1.29
CA SER A 155 2.01 1.81 0.78
C SER A 155 3.37 1.84 1.49
N GLY A 156 3.35 1.78 2.84
CA GLY A 156 4.57 1.76 3.64
C GLY A 156 5.46 0.55 3.34
N ALA A 157 4.88 -0.63 3.12
CA ALA A 157 5.62 -1.84 2.75
C ALA A 157 6.30 -1.69 1.38
N VAL A 158 5.59 -1.22 0.36
CA VAL A 158 6.19 -0.98 -0.97
C VAL A 158 7.34 0.03 -0.91
N LEU A 159 7.17 1.11 -0.14
CA LEU A 159 8.22 2.13 0.02
C LEU A 159 9.42 1.58 0.81
N ALA A 160 9.17 0.79 1.87
CA ALA A 160 10.23 0.14 2.63
C ALA A 160 11.01 -0.89 1.81
N ASP A 161 10.33 -1.64 0.95
CA ASP A 161 10.96 -2.61 0.04
C ASP A 161 11.82 -1.92 -1.05
N LEU A 162 11.45 -0.70 -1.47
CA LEU A 162 12.19 0.07 -2.48
C LEU A 162 13.37 0.85 -1.91
N PHE A 163 13.19 1.49 -0.75
CA PHE A 163 14.14 2.46 -0.20
C PHE A 163 14.80 2.00 1.11
N GLY A 164 14.31 0.91 1.71
CA GLY A 164 14.60 0.58 3.10
C GLY A 164 13.68 1.34 4.07
N ASP A 165 13.46 0.81 5.26
CA ASP A 165 12.52 1.42 6.23
C ASP A 165 13.14 2.56 7.09
N ASN A 166 14.46 2.77 7.05
CA ASN A 166 15.15 3.79 7.84
C ASN A 166 15.32 5.12 7.06
N ILE A 167 14.22 5.65 6.55
CA ILE A 167 14.18 6.92 5.81
C ILE A 167 13.44 7.97 6.62
N THR A 168 14.13 9.09 6.91
CA THR A 168 13.48 10.24 7.55
C THR A 168 12.85 11.14 6.48
N PHE A 169 11.59 11.47 6.67
CA PHE A 169 10.84 12.38 5.79
C PHE A 169 9.83 13.21 6.58
N THR A 170 9.49 14.38 6.05
CA THR A 170 8.42 15.23 6.58
C THR A 170 7.25 15.25 5.61
N SER A 171 6.04 15.18 6.13
CA SER A 171 4.81 15.22 5.36
C SER A 171 3.87 16.28 5.92
N SER A 172 3.13 16.93 5.04
CA SER A 172 2.04 17.84 5.34
C SER A 172 0.70 17.18 5.00
N THR A 173 -0.40 17.71 5.54
CA THR A 173 -1.75 17.24 5.24
C THR A 173 -2.57 18.29 4.48
N GLU A 174 -3.70 17.83 3.95
CA GLU A 174 -4.70 18.67 3.29
C GLU A 174 -6.02 18.62 4.08
N GLY A 175 -6.81 19.70 3.99
CA GLY A 175 -8.15 19.75 4.57
C GLY A 175 -8.21 20.21 6.03
N PHE A 176 -7.10 20.16 6.77
CA PHE A 176 -7.00 20.68 8.14
C PHE A 176 -5.71 21.46 8.34
N VAL A 177 -5.77 22.49 9.18
CA VAL A 177 -4.59 23.24 9.60
C VAL A 177 -4.05 22.58 10.88
N VAL A 178 -3.06 21.73 10.71
CA VAL A 178 -2.31 21.03 11.78
C VAL A 178 -0.82 21.06 11.44
N PRO A 179 0.10 20.87 12.43
CA PRO A 179 1.52 20.83 12.17
C PRO A 179 1.90 19.72 11.18
N ASP A 180 2.92 19.97 10.36
CA ASP A 180 3.60 18.94 9.59
C ASP A 180 4.18 17.88 10.51
N ARG A 181 4.30 16.66 10.03
CA ARG A 181 4.81 15.54 10.81
C ARG A 181 6.05 14.93 10.17
N THR A 182 7.05 14.69 11.01
CA THR A 182 8.31 14.07 10.60
C THR A 182 8.35 12.63 11.11
N PHE A 183 8.66 11.71 10.22
CA PHE A 183 8.76 10.28 10.48
C PHE A 183 10.18 9.81 10.22
N THR A 184 10.63 8.81 10.97
CA THR A 184 11.93 8.16 10.80
C THR A 184 11.87 6.88 10.00
N SER A 185 10.65 6.41 9.70
CA SER A 185 10.41 5.22 8.88
C SER A 185 9.00 5.24 8.25
N PHE A 186 8.81 4.46 7.19
CA PHE A 186 7.49 4.25 6.58
C PHE A 186 6.57 3.42 7.49
N SER A 187 7.14 2.48 8.25
CA SER A 187 6.38 1.70 9.23
C SER A 187 5.86 2.57 10.37
N GLN A 188 6.62 3.57 10.84
CA GLN A 188 6.16 4.54 11.82
C GLN A 188 4.99 5.37 11.29
N ALA A 189 5.09 5.88 10.06
CA ALA A 189 4.03 6.65 9.44
C ALA A 189 2.76 5.81 9.23
N SER A 190 2.91 4.55 8.82
CA SER A 190 1.79 3.62 8.66
C SER A 190 1.10 3.31 9.99
N GLN A 191 1.88 3.15 11.07
CA GLN A 191 1.34 2.93 12.41
C GLN A 191 0.57 4.16 12.89
N GLU A 192 1.12 5.35 12.72
CA GLU A 192 0.43 6.59 13.11
C GLU A 192 -0.86 6.80 12.31
N ALA A 193 -0.86 6.48 11.01
CA ALA A 193 -2.06 6.52 10.19
C ALA A 193 -3.16 5.56 10.71
N ALA A 194 -2.78 4.39 11.20
CA ALA A 194 -3.69 3.45 11.82
C ALA A 194 -4.23 3.97 13.18
N ASP A 195 -3.34 4.44 14.06
CA ASP A 195 -3.71 4.98 15.38
C ASP A 195 -4.61 6.22 15.24
N SER A 196 -4.44 7.00 14.17
CA SER A 196 -5.29 8.15 13.87
C SER A 196 -6.78 7.80 13.83
N ARG A 197 -7.13 6.57 13.41
CA ARG A 197 -8.51 6.11 13.27
C ARG A 197 -9.14 5.77 14.60
N LEU A 198 -8.33 5.28 15.56
CA LEU A 198 -8.73 5.11 16.96
C LEU A 198 -8.98 6.48 17.61
N TYR A 199 -8.04 7.41 17.45
CA TYR A 199 -8.17 8.78 17.96
C TYR A 199 -9.35 9.52 17.35
N ALA A 200 -9.69 9.21 16.10
CA ALA A 200 -10.89 9.73 15.43
C ALA A 200 -12.20 9.15 15.96
N GLY A 201 -12.16 8.04 16.70
CA GLY A 201 -13.33 7.34 17.24
C GLY A 201 -14.10 6.49 16.24
N ILE A 202 -13.54 6.19 15.08
CA ILE A 202 -14.26 5.57 13.96
C ILE A 202 -13.85 4.14 13.63
N HIS A 203 -12.81 3.64 14.28
CA HIS A 203 -12.34 2.28 14.18
C HIS A 203 -11.91 1.71 15.53
N TRP A 204 -11.99 0.40 15.64
CA TRP A 204 -11.47 -0.38 16.74
C TRP A 204 -9.95 -0.57 16.63
N ARG A 205 -9.27 -0.90 17.72
CA ARG A 205 -7.84 -1.22 17.69
C ARG A 205 -7.54 -2.40 16.77
N TYR A 206 -8.26 -3.49 16.91
CA TYR A 206 -8.10 -4.67 16.06
C TYR A 206 -8.41 -4.39 14.57
N ASP A 207 -9.37 -3.51 14.23
CA ASP A 207 -9.57 -3.06 12.84
C ASP A 207 -8.29 -2.49 12.23
N ASN A 208 -7.55 -1.73 13.05
CA ASN A 208 -6.34 -1.03 12.63
C ASN A 208 -5.14 -1.97 12.54
N GLU A 209 -4.97 -2.84 13.52
CA GLU A 209 -3.87 -3.82 13.58
C GLU A 209 -3.98 -4.83 12.46
N ASP A 210 -5.15 -5.42 12.27
CA ASP A 210 -5.43 -6.37 11.18
C ASP A 210 -5.36 -5.69 9.80
N GLY A 211 -5.85 -4.45 9.72
CA GLY A 211 -5.73 -3.64 8.51
C GLY A 211 -4.26 -3.38 8.12
N LEU A 212 -3.39 -3.05 9.09
CA LEU A 212 -1.96 -2.89 8.85
C LEU A 212 -1.30 -4.20 8.43
N ALA A 213 -1.61 -5.31 9.11
CA ALA A 213 -1.05 -6.63 8.79
C ALA A 213 -1.44 -7.07 7.38
N LEU A 214 -2.73 -6.95 7.03
CA LEU A 214 -3.27 -7.19 5.69
C LEU A 214 -2.55 -6.34 4.64
N GLY A 215 -2.44 -5.03 4.89
CA GLY A 215 -1.78 -4.10 3.97
C GLY A 215 -0.31 -4.45 3.75
N ARG A 216 0.45 -4.70 4.82
CA ARG A 216 1.87 -5.10 4.73
C ARG A 216 2.06 -6.38 3.93
N ALA A 217 1.26 -7.41 4.21
CA ALA A 217 1.35 -8.67 3.48
C ALA A 217 1.08 -8.47 1.99
N LEU A 218 0.12 -7.62 1.64
CA LEU A 218 -0.24 -7.31 0.28
C LEU A 218 0.83 -6.45 -0.42
N GLY A 219 1.37 -5.42 0.23
CA GLY A 219 2.45 -4.58 -0.31
C GLY A 219 3.69 -5.41 -0.64
N ASN A 220 4.15 -6.25 0.29
CA ASN A 220 5.28 -7.17 0.08
C ASN A 220 4.99 -8.16 -1.07
N TYR A 221 3.74 -8.67 -1.16
CA TYR A 221 3.35 -9.55 -2.28
C TYR A 221 3.43 -8.82 -3.62
N VAL A 222 2.92 -7.60 -3.70
CA VAL A 222 2.98 -6.79 -4.94
C VAL A 222 4.43 -6.53 -5.33
N PHE A 223 5.27 -6.08 -4.40
CA PHE A 223 6.69 -5.84 -4.66
C PHE A 223 7.40 -7.12 -5.14
N ALA A 224 7.13 -8.27 -4.50
CA ALA A 224 7.76 -9.54 -4.83
C ALA A 224 7.29 -10.15 -6.15
N THR A 225 6.08 -9.80 -6.64
CA THR A 225 5.48 -10.49 -7.79
C THR A 225 5.27 -9.60 -9.02
N GLN A 226 5.16 -8.27 -8.85
CA GLN A 226 4.89 -7.35 -9.93
C GLN A 226 6.14 -6.59 -10.35
N LEU A 227 6.21 -6.20 -11.64
CA LEU A 227 7.26 -5.34 -12.20
C LEU A 227 8.69 -5.70 -11.75
N ARG A 228 8.98 -7.01 -11.71
CA ARG A 228 10.33 -7.49 -11.39
C ARG A 228 11.30 -7.02 -12.46
N PRO A 229 12.55 -6.68 -12.09
CA PRO A 229 13.58 -6.44 -13.07
C PRO A 229 13.69 -7.68 -13.99
N ILE A 230 13.53 -7.47 -15.28
CA ILE A 230 13.82 -8.51 -16.27
C ILE A 230 15.34 -8.55 -16.38
N PRO A 231 16.01 -9.71 -16.13
CA PRO A 231 17.44 -9.81 -16.39
C PRO A 231 17.67 -9.48 -17.87
N GLU A 232 18.32 -8.35 -18.12
CA GLU A 232 18.75 -8.04 -19.47
C GLU A 232 19.58 -9.22 -19.98
N PRO A 233 19.35 -9.73 -21.20
CA PRO A 233 20.28 -10.68 -21.82
C PRO A 233 21.61 -9.97 -21.80
N GLY A 234 22.59 -10.50 -21.04
CA GLY A 234 23.84 -9.79 -20.80
C GLY A 234 24.41 -9.31 -22.12
N THR A 235 24.47 -8.00 -22.31
CA THR A 235 24.96 -7.34 -23.57
C THR A 235 26.30 -7.93 -24.00
N TRP A 236 27.11 -8.35 -23.02
CA TRP A 236 28.36 -9.05 -23.22
C TRP A 236 28.17 -10.46 -23.86
N ILE A 237 27.14 -11.20 -23.47
CA ILE A 237 26.83 -12.51 -24.07
C ILE A 237 26.40 -12.33 -25.53
N LEU A 238 25.55 -11.36 -25.80
CA LEU A 238 25.13 -11.05 -27.17
C LEU A 238 26.31 -10.55 -28.02
N LEU A 239 27.19 -9.74 -27.45
CA LEU A 239 28.40 -9.23 -28.12
C LEU A 239 29.39 -10.37 -28.41
N VAL A 240 29.60 -11.28 -27.46
CA VAL A 240 30.44 -12.48 -27.64
C VAL A 240 29.83 -13.41 -28.68
N LEU A 241 28.53 -13.69 -28.64
CA LEU A 241 27.85 -14.51 -29.64
C LEU A 241 27.89 -13.87 -31.03
N GLY A 242 27.74 -12.55 -31.14
CA GLY A 242 27.90 -11.80 -32.37
C GLY A 242 29.32 -11.88 -32.93
N LEU A 243 30.34 -11.72 -32.07
CA LEU A 243 31.74 -11.84 -32.48
C LEU A 243 32.10 -13.27 -32.93
N VAL A 244 31.65 -14.28 -32.18
CA VAL A 244 31.83 -15.70 -32.56
C VAL A 244 31.13 -15.98 -33.90
N GLY A 245 29.91 -15.50 -34.11
CA GLY A 245 29.20 -15.60 -35.37
C GLY A 245 29.95 -14.97 -36.53
N CYS A 246 30.53 -13.79 -36.33
CA CYS A 246 31.36 -13.12 -37.34
C CYS A 246 32.65 -13.90 -37.66
N VAL A 247 33.30 -14.50 -36.65
CA VAL A 247 34.54 -15.29 -36.87
C VAL A 247 34.25 -16.61 -37.61
N VAL A 248 33.20 -17.28 -37.22
CA VAL A 248 32.76 -18.54 -37.88
C VAL A 248 32.27 -18.26 -39.29
N GLY A 249 31.49 -17.19 -39.51
CA GLY A 249 31.01 -16.78 -40.83
C GLY A 249 32.14 -16.42 -41.77
N ARG A 250 33.21 -15.75 -41.29
CA ARG A 250 34.43 -15.43 -42.09
C ARG A 250 35.20 -16.69 -42.50
N ARG A 251 35.24 -17.72 -41.69
CA ARG A 251 35.88 -19.00 -42.06
C ARG A 251 35.06 -19.72 -43.14
N SER A 252 33.73 -19.77 -43.04
CA SER A 252 32.87 -20.40 -44.01
C SER A 252 32.91 -19.68 -45.38
N CYS A 253 33.08 -18.36 -45.42
CA CYS A 253 33.20 -17.60 -46.69
C CYS A 253 34.57 -17.76 -47.36
N ARG A 254 35.63 -18.20 -46.68
CA ARG A 254 36.94 -18.44 -47.30
C ARG A 254 37.01 -19.75 -48.10
N ASP A 255 36.14 -20.70 -47.77
CA ASP A 255 36.12 -22.03 -48.42
C ASP A 255 35.18 -22.10 -49.62
N ILE A 256 34.48 -20.99 -49.95
CA ILE A 256 33.68 -20.89 -51.20
C ILE A 256 34.61 -20.46 -52.32
N SER A 257 35.26 -21.40 -52.98
CA SER A 257 35.95 -21.15 -54.25
C SER A 257 34.91 -20.88 -55.35
N TRP A 258 34.85 -19.64 -55.77
CA TRP A 258 34.04 -19.25 -56.93
C TRP A 258 34.65 -19.88 -58.18
N LYS A 259 34.11 -21.03 -58.66
CA LYS A 259 34.37 -21.51 -60.04
C LYS A 259 33.50 -20.66 -60.95
N PRO A 260 34.08 -19.98 -61.96
CA PRO A 260 33.29 -19.22 -62.92
C PRO A 260 32.42 -20.21 -63.79
N LEU A 261 31.12 -20.03 -63.74
CA LEU A 261 30.11 -20.85 -64.39
C LEU A 261 29.81 -20.48 -65.85
N PHE A 262 30.69 -19.71 -66.52
CA PHE A 262 30.48 -19.36 -67.93
C PHE A 262 31.68 -19.75 -68.79
N PRO A 263 31.53 -20.68 -69.75
CA PRO A 263 32.49 -20.85 -70.85
C PRO A 263 32.31 -19.69 -71.82
N PHE A 264 33.43 -19.06 -72.18
CA PHE A 264 33.50 -18.06 -73.25
C PHE A 264 32.91 -18.62 -74.59
N LEU A 265 31.76 -18.13 -74.95
CA LEU A 265 31.26 -18.26 -76.36
C LEU A 265 31.95 -17.18 -77.16
N GLY A 266 32.95 -17.62 -77.95
CA GLY A 266 33.63 -16.77 -78.92
C GLY A 266 32.68 -16.37 -80.02
N PHE A 267 32.33 -15.10 -80.15
CA PHE A 267 31.74 -14.51 -81.34
C PHE A 267 32.86 -14.03 -82.20
N ARG A 268 33.04 -14.66 -83.42
CA ARG A 268 33.77 -14.12 -84.58
C ARG A 268 32.85 -13.15 -85.27
N LEU A 269 33.34 -11.94 -85.46
CA LEU A 269 32.78 -10.96 -86.43
C LEU A 269 33.20 -11.34 -87.85
N PHE A 270 32.25 -11.32 -88.73
CA PHE A 270 32.36 -11.02 -90.18
C PHE A 270 31.61 -9.73 -90.42
#